data_8cc5c789aafd7cd3f1627652b6f362e1
#
_entry.id   8cc5c789aafd7cd3f1627652b6f362e1
#
_cell.length_a   1.000
_cell.length_b   1.000
_cell.length_c   1.000
_cell.angle_alpha   90.00
_cell.angle_beta   90.00
_cell.angle_gamma   90.00
#
_symmetry.space_group_name_H-M   'P 1'
#
loop_
_entity.id
_entity.type
_entity.pdbx_description
1 polymer ?
#
loop_
_entity_poly.entity_id
_entity_poly.type
_entity_poly.pdbx_seq_one_letter_code
_entity_poly.pdbx_strand_id
1 'polypeptide(L)'
;VHLGAEAVKQGKTVIHYTLELASVVIGKRYDSCITGIMMNDLHSLKEEVYEQITELPGELIIKEYPTKSASPNDLKIHLEKLRKRDVEVDMIIVDYGDLLKPNVMHKEKRIELERIYEHLRGLAQEFNCPCYTASQTNRSGLNAEVITMESISEAFNKCFVADFIFTLSRTTEDKNTNSGRVFVAKNRNGPDGLIYPIYMNTGNVKIKVLPPTGETIADIAVNSAKKQEKLLKENYKEWKQDKKSKET
;
A
#
# COMPACT_ATOMS: atom_id res chain seq x y z
N VAL A 1 6.55 -0.97 1.07
CA VAL A 1 7.63 -1.95 1.33
C VAL A 1 7.67 -3.03 0.24
N HIS A 2 6.63 -3.85 0.03
CA HIS A 2 6.70 -5.02 -0.86
C HIS A 2 7.16 -4.68 -2.29
N LEU A 3 6.60 -3.63 -2.93
CA LEU A 3 7.03 -3.19 -4.27
C LEU A 3 8.51 -2.82 -4.32
N GLY A 4 9.00 -2.11 -3.30
CA GLY A 4 10.41 -1.74 -3.21
C GLY A 4 11.31 -2.96 -3.00
N ALA A 5 10.91 -3.92 -2.16
CA ALA A 5 11.65 -5.16 -1.95
C ALA A 5 11.79 -5.97 -3.24
N GLU A 6 10.71 -6.09 -4.02
CA GLU A 6 10.77 -6.80 -5.30
C GLU A 6 11.63 -6.07 -6.35
N ALA A 7 11.65 -4.73 -6.33
CA ALA A 7 12.53 -3.95 -7.20
C ALA A 7 14.02 -4.13 -6.82
N VAL A 8 14.36 -4.10 -5.53
CA VAL A 8 15.73 -4.35 -5.05
C VAL A 8 16.22 -5.75 -5.42
N LYS A 9 15.38 -6.79 -5.29
CA LYS A 9 15.68 -8.14 -5.74
C LYS A 9 15.99 -8.22 -7.25
N GLN A 10 15.44 -7.31 -8.04
CA GLN A 10 15.68 -7.20 -9.48
C GLN A 10 16.88 -6.31 -9.86
N GLY A 11 17.70 -5.92 -8.90
CA GLY A 11 18.90 -5.09 -9.14
C GLY A 11 18.59 -3.60 -9.27
N LYS A 12 17.44 -3.12 -8.76
CA LYS A 12 17.05 -1.73 -8.85
C LYS A 12 17.44 -0.94 -7.61
N THR A 13 17.81 0.34 -7.81
CA THR A 13 18.04 1.29 -6.73
C THR A 13 16.72 1.93 -6.34
N VAL A 14 16.27 1.65 -5.13
CA VAL A 14 14.99 2.14 -4.58
C VAL A 14 15.24 3.16 -3.49
N ILE A 15 14.61 4.34 -3.58
CA ILE A 15 14.53 5.27 -2.46
C ILE A 15 13.15 5.24 -1.82
N HIS A 16 13.12 5.05 -0.51
CA HIS A 16 11.90 5.06 0.31
C HIS A 16 11.92 6.23 1.28
N TYR A 17 11.11 7.23 1.01
CA TYR A 17 10.85 8.34 1.92
C TYR A 17 9.73 7.94 2.88
N THR A 18 10.03 7.86 4.17
CA THR A 18 9.02 7.62 5.21
C THR A 18 8.73 8.90 5.99
N LEU A 19 7.44 9.22 6.16
CA LEU A 19 6.94 10.40 6.86
C LEU A 19 6.07 10.05 8.08
N GLU A 20 5.81 8.78 8.29
CA GLU A 20 4.96 8.27 9.37
C GLU A 20 5.73 7.38 10.34
N LEU A 21 6.56 6.49 9.83
CA LEU A 21 7.29 5.51 10.62
C LEU A 21 8.79 5.79 10.61
N ALA A 22 9.45 5.45 11.71
CA ALA A 22 10.90 5.55 11.79
C ALA A 22 11.58 4.65 10.74
N SER A 23 12.71 5.11 10.23
CA SER A 23 13.51 4.41 9.21
C SER A 23 13.88 2.99 9.63
N VAL A 24 14.19 2.77 10.91
CA VAL A 24 14.48 1.45 11.48
C VAL A 24 13.28 0.50 11.35
N VAL A 25 12.05 0.99 11.54
CA VAL A 25 10.83 0.18 11.39
C VAL A 25 10.61 -0.20 9.94
N ILE A 26 10.83 0.74 9.02
CA ILE A 26 10.75 0.47 7.58
C ILE A 26 11.84 -0.53 7.17
N GLY A 27 13.08 -0.38 7.65
CA GLY A 27 14.18 -1.32 7.42
C GLY A 27 13.81 -2.74 7.83
N LYS A 28 13.34 -2.95 9.07
CA LYS A 28 12.87 -4.26 9.55
C LYS A 28 11.77 -4.87 8.68
N ARG A 29 10.86 -4.05 8.14
CA ARG A 29 9.83 -4.52 7.22
C ARG A 29 10.40 -4.96 5.87
N TYR A 30 11.44 -4.29 5.39
CA TYR A 30 12.16 -4.71 4.19
C TYR A 30 12.91 -6.01 4.44
N ASP A 31 13.64 -6.11 5.55
CA ASP A 31 14.37 -7.31 5.94
C ASP A 31 13.44 -8.52 5.98
N SER A 32 12.31 -8.38 6.67
CA SER A 32 11.30 -9.44 6.77
C SER A 32 10.66 -9.79 5.41
N CYS A 33 10.37 -8.78 4.58
CA CYS A 33 9.79 -8.99 3.25
C CYS A 33 10.76 -9.69 2.29
N ILE A 34 12.05 -9.36 2.36
CA ILE A 34 13.09 -9.88 1.48
C ILE A 34 13.44 -11.31 1.87
N THR A 35 13.72 -11.56 3.14
CA THR A 35 14.15 -12.86 3.66
C THR A 35 12.98 -13.84 3.87
N GLY A 36 11.77 -13.32 4.08
CA GLY A 36 10.61 -14.13 4.47
C GLY A 36 10.56 -14.47 5.97
N ILE A 37 11.58 -14.09 6.75
CA ILE A 37 11.66 -14.26 8.19
C ILE A 37 10.60 -13.38 8.84
N MET A 38 9.90 -13.90 9.87
CA MET A 38 8.88 -13.13 10.59
C MET A 38 9.51 -11.94 11.31
N MET A 39 8.82 -10.79 11.33
CA MET A 39 9.35 -9.57 11.97
C MET A 39 9.79 -9.77 13.43
N ASN A 40 9.14 -10.66 14.17
CA ASN A 40 9.49 -10.95 15.55
C ASN A 40 10.78 -11.77 15.68
N ASP A 41 11.17 -12.50 14.65
CA ASP A 41 12.30 -13.41 14.65
C ASP A 41 13.58 -12.80 14.05
N LEU A 42 13.49 -11.60 13.42
CA LEU A 42 14.62 -10.92 12.79
C LEU A 42 15.81 -10.72 13.72
N HIS A 43 15.55 -10.45 15.01
CA HIS A 43 16.62 -10.22 15.97
C HIS A 43 17.39 -11.50 16.32
N SER A 44 16.69 -12.63 16.44
CA SER A 44 17.31 -13.92 16.73
C SER A 44 18.04 -14.53 15.53
N LEU A 45 17.67 -14.15 14.32
CA LEU A 45 18.21 -14.65 13.05
C LEU A 45 19.00 -13.57 12.29
N LYS A 46 19.63 -12.64 13.01
CA LYS A 46 20.29 -11.47 12.41
C LYS A 46 21.42 -11.81 11.44
N GLU A 47 22.18 -12.87 11.70
CA GLU A 47 23.26 -13.32 10.81
C GLU A 47 22.69 -13.82 9.48
N GLU A 48 21.64 -14.64 9.52
CA GLU A 48 20.95 -15.12 8.30
C GLU A 48 20.33 -13.96 7.50
N VAL A 49 19.72 -12.99 8.19
CA VAL A 49 19.17 -11.78 7.58
C VAL A 49 20.29 -10.99 6.89
N TYR A 50 21.42 -10.80 7.56
CA TYR A 50 22.56 -10.07 7.03
C TYR A 50 23.13 -10.71 5.77
N GLU A 51 23.35 -12.03 5.78
CA GLU A 51 23.81 -12.79 4.62
C GLU A 51 22.90 -12.60 3.41
N GLN A 52 21.60 -12.80 3.58
CA GLN A 52 20.62 -12.66 2.49
C GLN A 52 20.52 -11.23 1.94
N ILE A 53 20.65 -10.20 2.79
CA ILE A 53 20.57 -8.81 2.36
C ILE A 53 21.82 -8.33 1.66
N THR A 54 23.01 -8.77 2.10
CA THR A 54 24.27 -8.39 1.46
C THR A 54 24.45 -8.99 0.07
N GLU A 55 23.75 -10.07 -0.26
CA GLU A 55 23.76 -10.71 -1.59
C GLU A 55 22.77 -10.07 -2.58
N LEU A 56 21.98 -9.07 -2.16
CA LEU A 56 21.01 -8.43 -3.05
C LEU A 56 21.70 -7.66 -4.17
N PRO A 57 21.21 -7.80 -5.42
CA PRO A 57 21.81 -7.10 -6.56
C PRO A 57 21.46 -5.61 -6.63
N GLY A 58 20.40 -5.17 -5.96
CA GLY A 58 19.94 -3.79 -5.95
C GLY A 58 20.24 -3.08 -4.64
N GLU A 59 19.90 -1.80 -4.58
CA GLU A 59 20.17 -0.92 -3.44
C GLU A 59 18.88 -0.35 -2.86
N LEU A 60 18.80 -0.26 -1.53
CA LEU A 60 17.71 0.37 -0.80
C LEU A 60 18.20 1.55 0.02
N ILE A 61 17.67 2.74 -0.28
CA ILE A 61 17.92 3.96 0.48
C ILE A 61 16.65 4.32 1.24
N ILE A 62 16.69 4.35 2.56
CA ILE A 62 15.58 4.78 3.41
C ILE A 62 15.90 6.16 3.97
N LYS A 63 15.01 7.12 3.73
CA LYS A 63 15.14 8.48 4.25
C LYS A 63 13.89 8.86 5.05
N GLU A 64 14.10 9.10 6.33
CA GLU A 64 13.06 9.54 7.24
C GLU A 64 12.95 11.08 7.25
N TYR A 65 11.71 11.55 7.26
CA TYR A 65 11.35 12.94 7.54
C TYR A 65 10.22 12.97 8.56
N PRO A 66 10.25 13.84 9.56
CA PRO A 66 9.10 14.05 10.42
C PRO A 66 7.87 14.47 9.60
N THR A 67 6.69 14.08 10.05
CA THR A 67 5.42 14.43 9.42
C THR A 67 5.33 15.96 9.18
N LYS A 68 4.93 16.36 7.98
CA LYS A 68 4.81 17.78 7.56
C LYS A 68 6.13 18.59 7.62
N SER A 69 7.28 17.96 7.74
CA SER A 69 8.58 18.67 7.72
C SER A 69 9.17 18.80 6.32
N ALA A 70 8.92 17.83 5.43
CA ALA A 70 9.44 17.83 4.07
C ALA A 70 8.37 18.16 3.02
N SER A 71 8.76 18.86 1.98
CA SER A 71 7.96 19.15 0.79
C SER A 71 8.47 18.33 -0.40
N PRO A 72 7.72 18.25 -1.52
CA PRO A 72 8.22 17.64 -2.75
C PRO A 72 9.55 18.24 -3.24
N ASN A 73 9.79 19.54 -2.98
CA ASN A 73 11.06 20.19 -3.31
C ASN A 73 12.23 19.68 -2.45
N ASP A 74 11.99 19.37 -1.18
CA ASP A 74 13.02 18.78 -0.31
C ASP A 74 13.41 17.36 -0.81
N LEU A 75 12.43 16.59 -1.31
CA LEU A 75 12.69 15.29 -1.95
C LEU A 75 13.51 15.48 -3.23
N LYS A 76 13.17 16.46 -4.08
CA LYS A 76 13.92 16.79 -5.28
C LYS A 76 15.39 17.09 -4.96
N ILE A 77 15.65 18.00 -4.00
CA ILE A 77 17.00 18.36 -3.57
C ILE A 77 17.79 17.12 -3.10
N HIS A 78 17.13 16.19 -2.40
CA HIS A 78 17.79 14.95 -1.97
C HIS A 78 18.14 14.06 -3.15
N LEU A 79 17.21 13.85 -4.09
CA LEU A 79 17.44 13.08 -5.30
C LEU A 79 18.56 13.66 -6.16
N GLU A 80 18.62 15.00 -6.31
CA GLU A 80 19.72 15.68 -7.01
C GLU A 80 21.08 15.45 -6.33
N LYS A 81 21.11 15.43 -4.98
CA LYS A 81 22.33 15.11 -4.23
C LYS A 81 22.79 13.68 -4.46
N LEU A 82 21.87 12.72 -4.56
CA LEU A 82 22.19 11.33 -4.90
C LEU A 82 22.75 11.24 -6.32
N ARG A 83 22.12 11.87 -7.31
CA ARG A 83 22.57 11.91 -8.69
C ARG A 83 23.96 12.53 -8.82
N LYS A 84 24.29 13.57 -8.04
CA LYS A 84 25.65 14.16 -7.99
C LYS A 84 26.71 13.24 -7.38
N ARG A 85 26.31 12.14 -6.76
CA ARG A 85 27.18 11.08 -6.21
C ARG A 85 27.14 9.83 -7.05
N ASP A 86 26.71 9.96 -8.31
CA ASP A 86 26.56 8.86 -9.27
C ASP A 86 25.58 7.75 -8.80
N VAL A 87 24.65 8.08 -7.91
CA VAL A 87 23.57 7.18 -7.49
C VAL A 87 22.31 7.51 -8.32
N GLU A 88 22.01 6.64 -9.29
CA GLU A 88 20.78 6.72 -10.08
C GLU A 88 19.67 5.93 -9.40
N VAL A 89 18.50 6.59 -9.21
CA VAL A 89 17.35 6.01 -8.55
C VAL A 89 16.39 5.46 -9.59
N ASP A 90 16.08 4.16 -9.52
CA ASP A 90 15.14 3.49 -10.41
C ASP A 90 13.68 3.54 -9.92
N MET A 91 13.45 3.76 -8.62
CA MET A 91 12.11 3.82 -8.02
C MET A 91 12.08 4.76 -6.83
N ILE A 92 11.07 5.63 -6.80
CA ILE A 92 10.78 6.51 -5.67
C ILE A 92 9.54 5.99 -4.96
N ILE A 93 9.62 5.84 -3.63
CA ILE A 93 8.47 5.52 -2.77
C ILE A 93 8.33 6.64 -1.75
N VAL A 94 7.11 7.17 -1.59
CA VAL A 94 6.77 8.19 -0.61
C VAL A 94 5.65 7.64 0.29
N ASP A 95 5.95 7.40 1.54
CA ASP A 95 5.02 6.79 2.49
C ASP A 95 4.62 7.80 3.60
N TYR A 96 3.54 8.56 3.42
CA TYR A 96 2.71 8.71 2.22
C TYR A 96 2.56 10.20 1.85
N GLY A 97 2.13 10.48 0.62
CA GLY A 97 2.13 11.82 0.04
C GLY A 97 1.31 12.85 0.81
N ASP A 98 0.18 12.44 1.45
CA ASP A 98 -0.67 13.36 2.22
C ASP A 98 0.05 13.91 3.48
N LEU A 99 1.17 13.33 3.89
CA LEU A 99 2.01 13.77 5.02
C LEU A 99 3.11 14.77 4.62
N LEU A 100 3.30 15.02 3.33
CA LEU A 100 4.17 16.10 2.88
C LEU A 100 3.56 17.47 3.20
N LYS A 101 4.41 18.48 3.40
CA LYS A 101 3.98 19.86 3.34
C LYS A 101 3.94 20.32 1.88
N PRO A 102 3.05 21.23 1.47
CA PRO A 102 3.07 21.81 0.13
C PRO A 102 4.31 22.70 -0.04
N ASN A 103 4.79 22.85 -1.29
CA ASN A 103 5.84 23.83 -1.61
C ASN A 103 5.37 25.27 -1.36
N VAL A 104 4.08 25.53 -1.58
CA VAL A 104 3.41 26.82 -1.34
C VAL A 104 2.11 26.54 -0.58
N MET A 105 1.86 27.27 0.48
CA MET A 105 0.64 27.16 1.28
C MET A 105 -0.56 27.72 0.51
N HIS A 106 -1.68 27.03 0.59
CA HIS A 106 -2.97 27.45 0.03
C HIS A 106 -4.03 27.50 1.12
N LYS A 107 -5.09 28.29 0.90
CA LYS A 107 -6.22 28.37 1.85
C LYS A 107 -7.02 27.07 1.95
N GLU A 108 -7.08 26.31 0.86
CA GLU A 108 -7.82 25.06 0.76
C GLU A 108 -6.84 23.88 0.76
N LYS A 109 -6.96 23.01 1.76
CA LYS A 109 -6.17 21.80 1.92
C LYS A 109 -6.25 20.88 0.69
N ARG A 110 -7.42 20.86 0.01
CA ARG A 110 -7.64 20.08 -1.21
C ARG A 110 -6.67 20.50 -2.33
N ILE A 111 -6.45 21.81 -2.51
CA ILE A 111 -5.52 22.35 -3.52
C ILE A 111 -4.07 22.01 -3.13
N GLU A 112 -3.73 22.09 -1.85
CA GLU A 112 -2.39 21.71 -1.36
C GLU A 112 -2.08 20.25 -1.70
N LEU A 113 -3.01 19.33 -1.43
CA LEU A 113 -2.85 17.91 -1.73
C LEU A 113 -2.70 17.68 -3.25
N GLU A 114 -3.57 18.28 -4.06
CA GLU A 114 -3.48 18.17 -5.53
C GLU A 114 -2.09 18.61 -6.02
N ARG A 115 -1.59 19.77 -5.54
CA ARG A 115 -0.25 20.26 -5.90
C ARG A 115 0.89 19.35 -5.43
N ILE A 116 0.78 18.76 -4.25
CA ILE A 116 1.76 17.78 -3.78
C ILE A 116 1.87 16.60 -4.77
N TYR A 117 0.73 16.04 -5.19
CA TYR A 117 0.71 14.91 -6.13
C TYR A 117 1.19 15.31 -7.52
N GLU A 118 0.86 16.52 -8.01
CA GLU A 118 1.42 17.05 -9.26
C GLU A 118 2.95 17.15 -9.20
N HIS A 119 3.50 17.66 -8.08
CA HIS A 119 4.95 17.74 -7.90
C HIS A 119 5.60 16.35 -7.80
N LEU A 120 4.96 15.37 -7.13
CA LEU A 120 5.46 13.99 -7.08
C LEU A 120 5.49 13.37 -8.49
N ARG A 121 4.47 13.62 -9.30
CA ARG A 121 4.47 13.20 -10.71
C ARG A 121 5.58 13.90 -11.51
N GLY A 122 5.81 15.18 -11.25
CA GLY A 122 6.93 15.93 -11.83
C GLY A 122 8.29 15.32 -11.48
N LEU A 123 8.49 14.86 -10.25
CA LEU A 123 9.71 14.14 -9.84
C LEU A 123 9.89 12.84 -10.65
N ALA A 124 8.82 12.05 -10.81
CA ALA A 124 8.88 10.83 -11.60
C ALA A 124 9.33 11.09 -13.05
N GLN A 125 8.84 12.19 -13.66
CA GLN A 125 9.23 12.59 -15.01
C GLN A 125 10.68 13.10 -15.05
N GLU A 126 11.11 13.93 -14.11
CA GLU A 126 12.44 14.54 -14.08
C GLU A 126 13.56 13.52 -13.83
N PHE A 127 13.28 12.53 -12.98
CA PHE A 127 14.23 11.45 -12.65
C PHE A 127 14.02 10.20 -13.51
N ASN A 128 13.05 10.23 -14.44
CA ASN A 128 12.70 9.13 -15.34
C ASN A 128 12.52 7.79 -14.63
N CYS A 129 11.85 7.80 -13.48
CA CYS A 129 11.56 6.59 -12.70
C CYS A 129 10.16 6.65 -12.09
N PRO A 130 9.51 5.51 -11.81
CA PRO A 130 8.19 5.49 -11.18
C PRO A 130 8.25 6.07 -9.77
N CYS A 131 7.22 6.85 -9.42
CA CYS A 131 6.99 7.36 -8.08
C CYS A 131 5.71 6.74 -7.50
N TYR A 132 5.86 5.95 -6.46
CA TYR A 132 4.74 5.33 -5.75
C TYR A 132 4.44 6.09 -4.45
N THR A 133 3.17 6.32 -4.20
CA THR A 133 2.71 6.83 -2.91
C THR A 133 1.39 6.17 -2.52
N ALA A 134 1.04 6.25 -1.25
CA ALA A 134 -0.24 5.78 -0.74
C ALA A 134 -1.18 6.95 -0.44
N SER A 135 -2.45 6.64 -0.32
CA SER A 135 -3.47 7.53 0.20
C SER A 135 -4.46 6.73 1.03
N GLN A 136 -4.91 7.30 2.14
CA GLN A 136 -5.90 6.66 3.00
C GLN A 136 -7.28 6.73 2.36
N THR A 137 -8.11 5.73 2.66
CA THR A 137 -9.53 5.73 2.33
C THR A 137 -10.34 6.44 3.41
N ASN A 138 -11.51 6.95 3.03
CA ASN A 138 -12.48 7.46 3.98
C ASN A 138 -13.20 6.31 4.74
N ARG A 139 -14.12 6.66 5.65
CA ARG A 139 -14.85 5.67 6.45
C ARG A 139 -15.68 4.69 5.64
N SER A 140 -16.13 5.06 4.42
CA SER A 140 -16.90 4.17 3.55
C SER A 140 -16.06 3.00 3.00
N GLY A 141 -14.75 3.15 2.94
CA GLY A 141 -13.82 2.08 2.57
C GLY A 141 -13.52 1.07 3.69
N LEU A 142 -13.94 1.35 4.94
CA LEU A 142 -13.75 0.42 6.05
C LEU A 142 -14.64 -0.82 5.85
N ASN A 143 -14.01 -1.99 5.85
CA ASN A 143 -14.66 -3.30 5.62
C ASN A 143 -15.29 -3.47 4.23
N ALA A 144 -15.02 -2.58 3.27
CA ALA A 144 -15.41 -2.80 1.89
C ALA A 144 -14.64 -3.99 1.30
N GLU A 145 -15.33 -4.86 0.59
CA GLU A 145 -14.69 -5.97 -0.11
C GLU A 145 -13.83 -5.48 -1.29
N VAL A 146 -14.28 -4.42 -1.96
CA VAL A 146 -13.54 -3.71 -3.00
C VAL A 146 -13.61 -2.20 -2.70
N ILE A 147 -12.46 -1.56 -2.65
CA ILE A 147 -12.34 -0.12 -2.46
C ILE A 147 -12.24 0.54 -3.84
N THR A 148 -13.19 1.40 -4.17
CA THR A 148 -13.19 2.19 -5.41
C THR A 148 -12.54 3.56 -5.21
N MET A 149 -12.33 4.32 -6.28
CA MET A 149 -11.79 5.69 -6.21
C MET A 149 -12.66 6.64 -5.38
N GLU A 150 -13.97 6.42 -5.31
CA GLU A 150 -14.91 7.22 -4.51
C GLU A 150 -14.62 7.15 -3.01
N SER A 151 -13.98 6.06 -2.58
CA SER A 151 -13.58 5.85 -1.20
C SER A 151 -12.26 6.55 -0.82
N ILE A 152 -11.60 7.25 -1.76
CA ILE A 152 -10.34 7.94 -1.48
C ILE A 152 -10.61 9.23 -0.71
N SER A 153 -9.93 9.36 0.44
CA SER A 153 -10.13 10.47 1.37
C SER A 153 -9.59 11.81 0.85
N GLU A 154 -10.23 12.89 1.27
CA GLU A 154 -9.88 14.32 1.27
C GLU A 154 -9.71 15.03 -0.09
N ALA A 155 -9.32 14.38 -1.17
CA ALA A 155 -9.23 15.08 -2.46
C ALA A 155 -9.27 14.09 -3.63
N PHE A 156 -10.44 13.91 -4.21
CA PHE A 156 -10.60 13.11 -5.42
C PHE A 156 -9.69 13.61 -6.58
N ASN A 157 -9.35 14.91 -6.59
CA ASN A 157 -8.47 15.50 -7.60
C ASN A 157 -7.08 14.84 -7.68
N LYS A 158 -6.53 14.35 -6.56
CA LYS A 158 -5.26 13.61 -6.59
C LYS A 158 -5.31 12.35 -7.44
N CYS A 159 -6.50 11.75 -7.61
CA CYS A 159 -6.70 10.59 -8.48
C CYS A 159 -6.54 10.94 -9.96
N PHE A 160 -6.85 12.18 -10.36
CA PHE A 160 -6.65 12.62 -11.75
C PHE A 160 -5.18 12.73 -12.12
N VAL A 161 -4.33 13.07 -11.17
CA VAL A 161 -2.88 13.22 -11.37
C VAL A 161 -2.22 11.86 -11.59
N ALA A 162 -2.61 10.83 -10.86
CA ALA A 162 -2.01 9.50 -10.94
C ALA A 162 -2.22 8.85 -12.31
N ASP A 163 -1.20 8.15 -12.80
CA ASP A 163 -1.26 7.38 -14.04
C ASP A 163 -1.82 5.97 -13.82
N PHE A 164 -1.58 5.42 -12.61
CA PHE A 164 -2.05 4.11 -12.20
C PHE A 164 -2.53 4.17 -10.75
N ILE A 165 -3.71 3.62 -10.47
CA ILE A 165 -4.26 3.51 -9.11
C ILE A 165 -4.71 2.07 -8.89
N PHE A 166 -4.21 1.47 -7.84
CA PHE A 166 -4.77 0.23 -7.32
C PHE A 166 -5.14 0.40 -5.85
N THR A 167 -6.15 -0.31 -5.43
CA THR A 167 -6.59 -0.34 -4.04
C THR A 167 -6.35 -1.71 -3.43
N LEU A 168 -6.11 -1.74 -2.12
CA LEU A 168 -5.95 -2.95 -1.33
C LEU A 168 -7.09 -3.02 -0.33
N SER A 169 -7.86 -4.10 -0.38
CA SER A 169 -8.96 -4.33 0.56
C SER A 169 -8.81 -5.66 1.28
N ARG A 170 -9.18 -5.67 2.56
CA ARG A 170 -9.25 -6.85 3.42
C ARG A 170 -10.39 -6.71 4.39
N THR A 171 -11.31 -7.64 4.38
CA THR A 171 -12.34 -7.78 5.40
C THR A 171 -11.74 -8.39 6.69
N THR A 172 -12.50 -8.44 7.76
CA THR A 172 -12.07 -9.13 8.99
C THR A 172 -11.81 -10.62 8.73
N GLU A 173 -12.61 -11.26 7.89
CA GLU A 173 -12.44 -12.66 7.50
C GLU A 173 -11.16 -12.87 6.68
N ASP A 174 -10.89 -11.98 5.73
CA ASP A 174 -9.67 -12.00 4.93
C ASP A 174 -8.40 -11.92 5.80
N LYS A 175 -8.45 -11.17 6.90
CA LYS A 175 -7.31 -11.08 7.85
C LYS A 175 -6.98 -12.42 8.50
N ASN A 176 -7.98 -13.23 8.82
CA ASN A 176 -7.82 -14.54 9.44
C ASN A 176 -7.23 -15.57 8.47
N THR A 177 -7.49 -15.42 7.18
CA THR A 177 -7.05 -16.34 6.11
C THR A 177 -5.83 -15.83 5.34
N ASN A 178 -5.24 -14.69 5.75
CA ASN A 178 -4.17 -14.00 5.01
C ASN A 178 -4.54 -13.71 3.55
N SER A 179 -5.81 -13.48 3.27
CA SER A 179 -6.31 -13.12 1.95
C SER A 179 -6.61 -11.62 1.85
N GLY A 180 -6.99 -11.19 0.67
CA GLY A 180 -7.42 -9.84 0.35
C GLY A 180 -7.64 -9.68 -1.15
N ARG A 181 -7.86 -8.45 -1.58
CA ARG A 181 -8.08 -8.11 -2.98
C ARG A 181 -7.28 -6.88 -3.38
N VAL A 182 -6.76 -6.90 -4.59
CA VAL A 182 -6.28 -5.74 -5.34
C VAL A 182 -7.31 -5.41 -6.39
N PHE A 183 -7.72 -4.16 -6.45
CA PHE A 183 -8.58 -3.65 -7.52
C PHE A 183 -7.83 -2.57 -8.29
N VAL A 184 -7.73 -2.71 -9.62
CA VAL A 184 -7.15 -1.71 -10.51
C VAL A 184 -8.20 -0.63 -10.77
N ALA A 185 -8.14 0.45 -10.01
CA ALA A 185 -9.12 1.51 -10.05
C ALA A 185 -8.90 2.52 -11.19
N LYS A 186 -7.65 2.63 -11.69
CA LYS A 186 -7.28 3.46 -12.83
C LYS A 186 -6.02 2.91 -13.49
N ASN A 187 -6.03 2.87 -14.82
CA ASN A 187 -4.85 2.55 -15.61
C ASN A 187 -4.88 3.35 -16.92
N ARG A 188 -4.01 4.36 -17.05
CA ARG A 188 -3.96 5.19 -18.27
C ARG A 188 -3.47 4.44 -19.51
N ASN A 189 -2.69 3.38 -19.31
CA ASN A 189 -2.00 2.67 -20.39
C ASN A 189 -2.57 1.26 -20.64
N GLY A 190 -3.70 0.92 -20.02
CA GLY A 190 -4.30 -0.41 -20.16
C GLY A 190 -5.66 -0.52 -19.50
N PRO A 191 -6.20 -1.73 -19.37
CA PRO A 191 -7.52 -1.93 -18.76
C PRO A 191 -7.49 -1.61 -17.26
N ASP A 192 -8.60 -1.07 -16.78
CA ASP A 192 -8.92 -0.89 -15.37
C ASP A 192 -10.16 -1.75 -14.99
N GLY A 193 -10.63 -1.61 -13.76
CA GLY A 193 -11.75 -2.41 -13.26
C GLY A 193 -11.41 -3.86 -12.91
N LEU A 194 -10.15 -4.27 -13.03
CA LEU A 194 -9.72 -5.64 -12.78
C LEU A 194 -9.55 -5.91 -11.29
N ILE A 195 -10.04 -7.08 -10.84
CA ILE A 195 -9.92 -7.54 -9.45
C ILE A 195 -9.02 -8.76 -9.41
N TYR A 196 -8.02 -8.70 -8.53
CA TYR A 196 -7.09 -9.79 -8.28
C TYR A 196 -7.19 -10.23 -6.82
N PRO A 197 -7.47 -11.51 -6.54
CA PRO A 197 -7.27 -12.03 -5.20
C PRO A 197 -5.79 -11.98 -4.85
N ILE A 198 -5.50 -11.75 -3.58
CA ILE A 198 -4.13 -11.74 -3.06
C ILE A 198 -4.00 -12.62 -1.82
N TYR A 199 -2.82 -13.21 -1.68
CA TYR A 199 -2.32 -13.65 -0.38
C TYR A 199 -1.52 -12.51 0.24
N MET A 200 -1.79 -12.16 1.50
CA MET A 200 -1.13 -11.08 2.22
C MET A 200 -0.85 -11.47 3.66
N ASN A 201 0.39 -11.82 3.94
CA ASN A 201 0.87 -12.08 5.29
C ASN A 201 1.54 -10.81 5.86
N THR A 202 0.92 -10.22 6.88
CA THR A 202 1.43 -9.02 7.52
C THR A 202 2.58 -9.30 8.49
N GLY A 203 2.78 -10.54 8.91
CA GLY A 203 3.87 -10.93 9.82
C GLY A 203 5.25 -10.90 9.15
N ASN A 204 5.32 -11.19 7.85
CA ASN A 204 6.53 -11.08 7.03
C ASN A 204 6.37 -10.12 5.84
N VAL A 205 5.35 -9.26 5.86
CA VAL A 205 5.08 -8.20 4.87
C VAL A 205 4.99 -8.72 3.42
N LYS A 206 4.64 -9.99 3.24
CA LYS A 206 4.60 -10.65 1.93
C LYS A 206 3.24 -10.52 1.28
N ILE A 207 3.24 -10.06 0.03
CA ILE A 207 2.03 -9.99 -0.81
C ILE A 207 2.29 -10.86 -2.06
N LYS A 208 1.30 -11.66 -2.43
CA LYS A 208 1.32 -12.41 -3.67
C LYS A 208 0.01 -12.19 -4.40
N VAL A 209 0.08 -11.61 -5.59
CA VAL A 209 -1.07 -11.44 -6.47
C VAL A 209 -1.36 -12.77 -7.14
N LEU A 210 -2.61 -13.20 -7.11
CA LEU A 210 -3.08 -14.44 -7.70
C LEU A 210 -3.76 -14.16 -9.05
N PRO A 211 -3.93 -15.14 -9.92
CA PRO A 211 -4.66 -14.95 -11.17
C PRO A 211 -6.06 -14.38 -10.94
N PRO A 212 -6.56 -13.52 -11.84
CA PRO A 212 -7.90 -12.95 -11.71
C PRO A 212 -8.97 -14.06 -11.81
N THR A 213 -10.01 -13.95 -10.99
CA THR A 213 -11.15 -14.88 -11.00
C THR A 213 -12.18 -14.54 -12.06
N GLY A 214 -12.07 -13.38 -12.70
CA GLY A 214 -13.06 -12.86 -13.64
C GLY A 214 -14.32 -12.28 -12.98
N GLU A 215 -14.35 -12.22 -11.64
CA GLU A 215 -15.47 -11.62 -10.89
C GLU A 215 -15.48 -10.11 -11.05
N THR A 216 -16.68 -9.55 -11.20
CA THR A 216 -16.92 -8.11 -11.17
C THR A 216 -17.22 -7.61 -9.75
N ILE A 217 -17.18 -6.29 -9.53
CA ILE A 217 -17.59 -5.67 -8.27
C ILE A 217 -19.03 -6.09 -7.91
N ALA A 218 -19.93 -6.17 -8.91
CA ALA A 218 -21.31 -6.59 -8.70
C ALA A 218 -21.41 -8.04 -8.24
N ASP A 219 -20.64 -8.95 -8.82
CA ASP A 219 -20.59 -10.37 -8.42
C ASP A 219 -20.13 -10.53 -6.97
N ILE A 220 -19.08 -9.80 -6.59
CA ILE A 220 -18.55 -9.80 -5.21
C ILE A 220 -19.61 -9.28 -4.23
N ALA A 221 -20.29 -8.18 -4.56
CA ALA A 221 -21.35 -7.62 -3.71
C ALA A 221 -22.52 -8.60 -3.52
N VAL A 222 -22.94 -9.28 -4.60
CA VAL A 222 -24.01 -10.31 -4.54
C VAL A 222 -23.57 -11.51 -3.70
N ASN A 223 -22.35 -11.99 -3.87
CA ASN A 223 -21.82 -13.12 -3.12
C ASN A 223 -21.68 -12.79 -1.63
N SER A 224 -21.23 -11.57 -1.29
CA SER A 224 -21.15 -11.07 0.08
C SER A 224 -22.53 -10.98 0.74
N ALA A 225 -23.53 -10.43 0.04
CA ALA A 225 -24.90 -10.34 0.55
C ALA A 225 -25.51 -11.73 0.82
N LYS A 226 -25.33 -12.70 -0.10
CA LYS A 226 -25.79 -14.09 0.10
C LYS A 226 -25.11 -14.75 1.30
N LYS A 227 -23.80 -14.51 1.50
CA LYS A 227 -23.04 -15.05 2.63
C LYS A 227 -23.54 -14.47 3.95
N GLN A 228 -23.79 -13.16 4.02
CA GLN A 228 -24.37 -12.51 5.20
C GLN A 228 -25.76 -13.03 5.52
N GLU A 229 -26.61 -13.19 4.50
CA GLU A 229 -27.97 -13.73 4.69
C GLU A 229 -27.93 -15.18 5.24
N LYS A 230 -27.01 -16.00 4.74
CA LYS A 230 -26.81 -17.37 5.23
C LYS A 230 -26.39 -17.38 6.70
N LEU A 231 -25.40 -16.55 7.04
CA LEU A 231 -24.89 -16.42 8.43
C LEU A 231 -25.98 -15.94 9.39
N LEU A 232 -26.79 -14.96 8.99
CA LEU A 232 -27.92 -14.48 9.77
C LEU A 232 -28.97 -15.60 10.01
N LYS A 233 -29.25 -16.41 8.97
CA LYS A 233 -30.18 -17.54 9.11
C LYS A 233 -29.65 -18.63 10.04
N GLU A 234 -28.34 -18.89 9.99
CA GLU A 234 -27.67 -19.86 10.89
C GLU A 234 -27.69 -19.37 12.34
N ASN A 235 -27.25 -18.14 12.59
CA ASN A 235 -27.28 -17.53 13.93
C ASN A 235 -28.70 -17.45 14.51
N TYR A 236 -29.69 -17.18 13.66
CA TYR A 236 -31.11 -17.17 14.09
C TYR A 236 -31.62 -18.57 14.48
N LYS A 237 -31.16 -19.61 13.78
CA LYS A 237 -31.51 -21.00 14.13
C LYS A 237 -30.89 -21.41 15.46
N GLU A 238 -29.61 -21.08 15.67
CA GLU A 238 -28.89 -21.35 16.92
C GLU A 238 -29.55 -20.61 18.10
N TRP A 239 -29.85 -19.34 17.93
CA TRP A 239 -30.55 -18.56 18.96
C TRP A 239 -31.95 -19.15 19.32
N LYS A 240 -32.70 -19.63 18.31
CA LYS A 240 -33.96 -20.34 18.56
C LYS A 240 -33.79 -21.64 19.33
N GLN A 241 -32.75 -22.38 19.06
CA GLN A 241 -32.46 -23.65 19.78
C GLN A 241 -32.06 -23.37 21.23
N ASP A 242 -31.18 -22.39 21.46
CA ASP A 242 -30.76 -21.95 22.79
C ASP A 242 -31.95 -21.44 23.63
N LYS A 243 -32.90 -20.75 23.02
CA LYS A 243 -34.10 -20.26 23.71
C LYS A 243 -35.00 -21.41 24.12
N LYS A 244 -35.17 -22.42 23.27
CA LYS A 244 -35.97 -23.61 23.60
C LYS A 244 -35.33 -24.45 24.71
N SER A 245 -33.99 -24.56 24.76
CA SER A 245 -33.29 -25.32 25.81
C SER A 245 -33.29 -24.65 27.18
N LYS A 246 -33.61 -23.34 27.26
CA LYS A 246 -33.72 -22.57 28.52
C LYS A 246 -35.13 -22.49 29.06
N GLU A 247 -36.14 -22.85 28.27
CA GLU A 247 -37.55 -22.87 28.64
C GLU A 247 -38.03 -24.28 29.04
N THR A 248 -37.12 -25.30 28.99
CA THR A 248 -37.35 -26.67 29.47
C THR A 248 -36.54 -26.92 30.73
#